data_f2d2c0db9c21e0658207e9847ea4e706
#
_entry.id   f2d2c0db9c21e0658207e9847ea4e706
#
_cell.length_a   1.000
_cell.length_b   1.000
_cell.length_c   1.000
_cell.angle_alpha   90.00
_cell.angle_beta   90.00
_cell.angle_gamma   90.00
#
_symmetry.space_group_name_H-M   'P 1'
#
loop_
_entity.id
_entity.type
_entity.pdbx_description
1 polymer ?
#
loop_
_entity_poly.entity_id
_entity_poly.type
_entity_poly.pdbx_seq_one_letter_code
_entity_poly.pdbx_strand_id
1 'polypeptide(L)'
;QLNFMAIAMISMIAVLLLTTVVFYNLFQNEVIENLHTCADMLGEDLVNYKDTNRIISQKKVDNIRVTLIDKDGVVLADSDVNADVLGNHKERPEVKEAIEKGSGKSIRTSNTLSHASYYYAIRLSNGNILRLAKESQSFFSFLIRVSPFIGGIAILLFVVSIFLSRLFAKSIVKPIEMLAKNMDREELATGYKELTPFLNTIQKQHRDIVK
;
A
#
# COMPACT_ATOMS: atom_id res chain seq x y z
N GLN A 1 -5.36 20.74 25.04
CA GLN A 1 -4.80 20.89 23.67
C GLN A 1 -3.78 19.78 23.37
N LEU A 2 -2.86 19.48 24.27
CA LEU A 2 -1.82 18.45 24.09
C LEU A 2 -2.43 17.06 23.81
N ASN A 3 -3.50 16.68 24.50
CA ASN A 3 -4.17 15.40 24.33
C ASN A 3 -4.84 15.27 22.94
N PHE A 4 -5.45 16.32 22.41
CA PHE A 4 -6.05 16.31 21.07
C PHE A 4 -4.99 16.17 19.97
N MET A 5 -3.84 16.86 20.12
CA MET A 5 -2.73 16.73 19.19
C MET A 5 -2.13 15.31 19.23
N ALA A 6 -2.00 14.70 20.41
CA ALA A 6 -1.52 13.33 20.56
C ALA A 6 -2.47 12.33 19.88
N ILE A 7 -3.79 12.46 20.08
CA ILE A 7 -4.79 11.61 19.44
C ILE A 7 -4.72 11.76 17.91
N ALA A 8 -4.64 12.99 17.39
CA ALA A 8 -4.52 13.25 15.96
C ALA A 8 -3.25 12.62 15.36
N MET A 9 -2.12 12.69 16.06
CA MET A 9 -0.86 12.09 15.64
C MET A 9 -0.93 10.57 15.64
N ILE A 10 -1.48 9.96 16.69
CA ILE A 10 -1.67 8.51 16.78
C ILE A 10 -2.60 8.01 15.66
N SER A 11 -3.72 8.68 15.42
CA SER A 11 -4.65 8.30 14.37
C SER A 11 -4.01 8.41 12.98
N MET A 12 -3.21 9.45 12.72
CA MET A 12 -2.49 9.61 11.46
C MET A 12 -1.47 8.48 11.24
N ILE A 13 -0.70 8.13 12.27
CA ILE A 13 0.26 7.01 12.21
C ILE A 13 -0.47 5.69 11.98
N ALA A 14 -1.59 5.45 12.67
CA ALA A 14 -2.38 4.24 12.50
C ALA A 14 -2.93 4.10 11.06
N VAL A 15 -3.44 5.19 10.48
CA VAL A 15 -3.92 5.22 9.08
C VAL A 15 -2.78 4.96 8.11
N LEU A 16 -1.61 5.57 8.30
CA LEU A 16 -0.45 5.34 7.46
C LEU A 16 0.01 3.89 7.49
N LEU A 17 0.07 3.27 8.68
CA LEU A 17 0.45 1.86 8.83
C LEU A 17 -0.58 0.94 8.14
N LEU A 18 -1.87 1.17 8.36
CA LEU A 18 -2.93 0.38 7.74
C LEU A 18 -2.87 0.49 6.21
N THR A 19 -2.76 1.71 5.69
CA THR A 19 -2.65 1.96 4.24
C THR A 19 -1.43 1.26 3.65
N THR A 20 -0.29 1.29 4.35
CA THR A 20 0.94 0.62 3.93
C THR A 20 0.74 -0.90 3.82
N VAL A 21 0.11 -1.54 4.81
CA VAL A 21 -0.15 -2.98 4.79
C VAL A 21 -1.11 -3.36 3.65
N VAL A 22 -2.19 -2.59 3.48
CA VAL A 22 -3.18 -2.82 2.41
C VAL A 22 -2.50 -2.68 1.04
N PHE A 23 -1.72 -1.62 0.84
CA PHE A 23 -1.04 -1.36 -0.44
C PHE A 23 0.00 -2.45 -0.76
N TYR A 24 0.70 -2.94 0.26
CA TYR A 24 1.64 -4.06 0.10
C TYR A 24 0.95 -5.33 -0.41
N ASN A 25 -0.16 -5.71 0.19
CA ASN A 25 -0.92 -6.89 -0.23
C ASN A 25 -1.50 -6.72 -1.64
N LEU A 26 -2.03 -5.54 -1.98
CA LEU A 26 -2.52 -5.24 -3.32
C LEU A 26 -1.42 -5.33 -4.36
N PHE A 27 -0.24 -4.76 -4.08
CA PHE A 27 0.90 -4.81 -4.99
C PHE A 27 1.39 -6.25 -5.24
N GLN A 28 1.48 -7.08 -4.18
CA GLN A 28 1.87 -8.48 -4.35
C GLN A 28 0.87 -9.25 -5.22
N ASN A 29 -0.42 -9.06 -4.98
CA ASN A 29 -1.46 -9.70 -5.75
C ASN A 29 -1.44 -9.25 -7.22
N GLU A 30 -1.23 -7.96 -7.48
CA GLU A 30 -1.12 -7.41 -8.84
C GLU A 30 0.06 -8.02 -9.61
N VAL A 31 1.23 -8.16 -8.96
CA VAL A 31 2.39 -8.79 -9.61
C VAL A 31 2.11 -10.27 -9.95
N ILE A 32 1.49 -11.01 -9.04
CA ILE A 32 1.13 -12.41 -9.28
C ILE A 32 0.08 -12.55 -10.38
N GLU A 33 -0.94 -11.68 -10.42
CA GLU A 33 -1.99 -11.68 -11.44
C GLU A 33 -1.42 -11.35 -12.83
N ASN A 34 -0.49 -10.41 -12.90
CA ASN A 34 0.23 -10.12 -14.13
C ASN A 34 1.05 -11.33 -14.61
N LEU A 35 1.71 -12.07 -13.69
CA LEU A 35 2.42 -13.29 -14.03
C LEU A 35 1.47 -14.40 -14.50
N HIS A 36 0.28 -14.52 -13.86
CA HIS A 36 -0.78 -15.45 -14.28
C HIS A 36 -1.20 -15.18 -15.72
N THR A 37 -1.61 -13.94 -16.01
CA THR A 37 -2.04 -13.53 -17.36
C THR A 37 -0.96 -13.79 -18.40
N CYS A 38 0.31 -13.47 -18.09
CA CYS A 38 1.43 -13.77 -18.98
C CYS A 38 1.65 -15.30 -19.16
N ALA A 39 1.45 -16.09 -18.09
CA ALA A 39 1.60 -17.54 -18.17
C ALA A 39 0.55 -18.18 -19.08
N ASP A 40 -0.70 -17.74 -18.98
CA ASP A 40 -1.78 -18.24 -19.83
C ASP A 40 -1.53 -17.92 -21.31
N MET A 41 -1.18 -16.66 -21.62
CA MET A 41 -0.86 -16.23 -22.98
C MET A 41 0.32 -17.00 -23.59
N LEU A 42 1.39 -17.20 -22.81
CA LEU A 42 2.56 -17.91 -23.28
C LEU A 42 2.31 -19.42 -23.33
N GLY A 43 1.49 -19.95 -22.43
CA GLY A 43 1.16 -21.37 -22.34
C GLY A 43 0.48 -21.88 -23.61
N GLU A 44 -0.48 -21.13 -24.14
CA GLU A 44 -1.15 -21.45 -25.40
C GLU A 44 -0.18 -21.49 -26.58
N ASP A 45 0.72 -20.51 -26.67
CA ASP A 45 1.74 -20.46 -27.71
C ASP A 45 2.71 -21.66 -27.62
N LEU A 46 3.17 -21.99 -26.42
CA LEU A 46 4.17 -23.05 -26.20
C LEU A 46 3.62 -24.46 -26.45
N VAL A 47 2.33 -24.68 -26.32
CA VAL A 47 1.70 -25.97 -26.67
C VAL A 47 1.59 -26.15 -28.17
N ASN A 48 1.35 -25.06 -28.93
CA ASN A 48 1.06 -25.11 -30.35
C ASN A 48 2.31 -25.08 -31.27
N TYR A 49 3.47 -24.68 -30.73
CA TYR A 49 4.69 -24.52 -31.54
C TYR A 49 5.73 -25.59 -31.22
N LYS A 50 6.38 -26.12 -32.27
CA LYS A 50 7.43 -27.16 -32.17
C LYS A 50 8.79 -26.64 -31.67
N ASP A 51 9.06 -25.33 -31.82
CA ASP A 51 10.37 -24.76 -31.46
C ASP A 51 10.25 -23.85 -30.22
N THR A 52 10.06 -24.51 -29.08
CA THR A 52 9.84 -23.88 -27.76
C THR A 52 11.04 -23.02 -27.30
N ASN A 53 12.28 -23.48 -27.62
CA ASN A 53 13.51 -22.76 -27.26
C ASN A 53 13.58 -21.39 -27.94
N ARG A 54 13.16 -21.32 -29.20
CA ARG A 54 13.14 -20.06 -29.95
C ARG A 54 12.12 -19.08 -29.42
N ILE A 55 10.95 -19.56 -29.03
CA ILE A 55 9.89 -18.71 -28.43
C ILE A 55 10.36 -18.11 -27.12
N ILE A 56 10.94 -18.94 -26.24
CA ILE A 56 11.40 -18.49 -24.91
C ILE A 56 12.56 -17.51 -25.03
N SER A 57 13.52 -17.76 -25.94
CA SER A 57 14.66 -16.86 -26.13
C SER A 57 14.31 -15.53 -26.84
N GLN A 58 13.28 -15.52 -27.69
CA GLN A 58 12.86 -14.34 -28.43
C GLN A 58 11.82 -13.48 -27.70
N LYS A 59 10.97 -14.07 -26.85
CA LYS A 59 9.96 -13.36 -26.06
C LYS A 59 10.51 -12.93 -24.70
N LYS A 60 11.46 -12.01 -24.70
CA LYS A 60 11.81 -11.29 -23.46
C LYS A 60 10.66 -10.32 -23.11
N VAL A 61 9.68 -10.80 -22.35
CA VAL A 61 8.55 -9.99 -21.89
C VAL A 61 9.01 -9.25 -20.65
N ASP A 62 9.26 -7.95 -20.80
CA ASP A 62 9.28 -6.94 -19.74
C ASP A 62 9.83 -7.38 -18.35
N ASN A 63 11.13 -7.75 -18.29
CA ASN A 63 11.78 -8.23 -17.05
C ASN A 63 11.15 -9.50 -16.44
N ILE A 64 10.45 -10.31 -17.23
CA ILE A 64 9.94 -11.60 -16.80
C ILE A 64 10.86 -12.70 -17.34
N ARG A 65 11.45 -13.47 -16.44
CA ARG A 65 12.18 -14.68 -16.76
C ARG A 65 11.20 -15.82 -16.99
N VAL A 66 11.34 -16.51 -18.10
CA VAL A 66 10.49 -17.64 -18.52
C VAL A 66 11.31 -18.92 -18.48
N THR A 67 10.85 -19.95 -17.75
CA THR A 67 11.50 -21.24 -17.63
C THR A 67 10.49 -22.34 -18.01
N LEU A 68 10.85 -23.22 -18.94
CA LEU A 68 10.06 -24.42 -19.23
C LEU A 68 10.73 -25.62 -18.54
N ILE A 69 9.93 -26.41 -17.86
CA ILE A 69 10.36 -27.52 -17.01
C ILE A 69 9.54 -28.75 -17.41
N ASP A 70 10.17 -29.91 -17.48
CA ASP A 70 9.45 -31.16 -17.73
C ASP A 70 8.74 -31.67 -16.47
N LYS A 71 7.95 -32.73 -16.61
CA LYS A 71 7.22 -33.40 -15.51
C LYS A 71 8.15 -33.92 -14.38
N ASP A 72 9.43 -34.14 -14.66
CA ASP A 72 10.41 -34.67 -13.71
C ASP A 72 11.24 -33.55 -13.05
N GLY A 73 10.96 -32.27 -13.42
CA GLY A 73 11.59 -31.08 -12.85
C GLY A 73 12.87 -30.66 -13.58
N VAL A 74 13.20 -31.28 -14.71
CA VAL A 74 14.37 -30.91 -15.53
C VAL A 74 14.01 -29.64 -16.33
N VAL A 75 14.92 -28.68 -16.35
CA VAL A 75 14.73 -27.45 -17.13
C VAL A 75 14.99 -27.75 -18.60
N LEU A 76 13.99 -27.53 -19.45
CA LEU A 76 14.07 -27.73 -20.89
C LEU A 76 14.55 -26.46 -21.62
N ALA A 77 14.12 -25.29 -21.14
CA ALA A 77 14.47 -23.98 -21.70
C ALA A 77 14.35 -22.89 -20.65
N ASP A 78 15.16 -21.83 -20.79
CA ASP A 78 15.13 -20.66 -19.92
C ASP A 78 15.50 -19.40 -20.71
N SER A 79 14.86 -18.26 -20.42
CA SER A 79 15.06 -17.01 -21.15
C SER A 79 16.37 -16.30 -20.83
N ASP A 80 16.94 -16.54 -19.65
CA ASP A 80 18.06 -15.76 -19.13
C ASP A 80 19.35 -16.59 -19.02
N VAL A 81 19.22 -17.89 -18.82
CA VAL A 81 20.36 -18.80 -18.55
C VAL A 81 20.24 -20.04 -19.39
N ASN A 82 21.40 -20.62 -19.81
CA ASN A 82 21.39 -21.92 -20.52
C ASN A 82 20.79 -23.01 -19.61
N ALA A 83 19.80 -23.75 -20.14
CA ALA A 83 19.11 -24.80 -19.40
C ALA A 83 20.05 -25.87 -18.83
N ASP A 84 21.13 -26.17 -19.54
CA ASP A 84 22.11 -27.24 -19.17
C ASP A 84 22.84 -26.95 -17.84
N VAL A 85 22.92 -25.67 -17.42
CA VAL A 85 23.57 -25.30 -16.17
C VAL A 85 22.61 -25.20 -15.01
N LEU A 86 21.29 -25.35 -15.25
CA LEU A 86 20.25 -25.25 -14.24
C LEU A 86 19.99 -26.61 -13.61
N GLY A 87 19.97 -26.67 -12.30
CA GLY A 87 19.60 -27.87 -11.54
C GLY A 87 18.11 -28.18 -11.66
N ASN A 88 17.72 -29.33 -11.10
CA ASN A 88 16.32 -29.75 -11.07
C ASN A 88 15.47 -28.82 -10.25
N HIS A 89 14.31 -28.42 -10.77
CA HIS A 89 13.38 -27.46 -10.17
C HIS A 89 12.14 -28.12 -9.54
N LYS A 90 12.04 -29.44 -9.46
CA LYS A 90 10.87 -30.16 -8.96
C LYS A 90 10.45 -29.74 -7.54
N GLU A 91 11.46 -29.54 -6.68
CA GLU A 91 11.24 -29.18 -5.27
C GLU A 91 10.96 -27.66 -5.04
N ARG A 92 10.88 -26.86 -6.11
CA ARG A 92 10.50 -25.47 -5.99
C ARG A 92 9.03 -25.37 -5.59
N PRO A 93 8.64 -24.58 -4.55
CA PRO A 93 7.27 -24.55 -4.04
C PRO A 93 6.23 -24.27 -5.13
N GLU A 94 6.48 -23.29 -6.00
CA GLU A 94 5.61 -22.95 -7.12
C GLU A 94 5.47 -24.07 -8.15
N VAL A 95 6.54 -24.82 -8.39
CA VAL A 95 6.56 -25.95 -9.36
C VAL A 95 5.82 -27.15 -8.77
N LYS A 96 6.10 -27.48 -7.51
CA LYS A 96 5.43 -28.57 -6.79
C LYS A 96 3.91 -28.33 -6.74
N GLU A 97 3.51 -27.13 -6.40
CA GLU A 97 2.09 -26.76 -6.36
C GLU A 97 1.44 -26.83 -7.76
N ALA A 98 2.15 -26.39 -8.81
CA ALA A 98 1.67 -26.50 -10.19
C ALA A 98 1.51 -27.96 -10.64
N ILE A 99 2.39 -28.87 -10.23
CA ILE A 99 2.27 -30.31 -10.49
C ILE A 99 1.02 -30.88 -9.81
N GLU A 100 0.76 -30.50 -8.57
CA GLU A 100 -0.34 -31.05 -7.77
C GLU A 100 -1.71 -30.43 -8.15
N LYS A 101 -1.77 -29.11 -8.29
CA LYS A 101 -3.02 -28.36 -8.43
C LYS A 101 -3.26 -27.74 -9.81
N GLY A 102 -2.28 -27.82 -10.72
CA GLY A 102 -2.34 -27.18 -12.04
C GLY A 102 -1.70 -25.80 -12.10
N SER A 103 -1.64 -25.08 -11.00
CA SER A 103 -0.91 -23.80 -10.87
C SER A 103 -0.29 -23.67 -9.48
N GLY A 104 0.74 -22.86 -9.36
CA GLY A 104 1.40 -22.59 -8.08
C GLY A 104 2.09 -21.24 -8.07
N LYS A 105 2.24 -20.65 -6.87
CA LYS A 105 2.89 -19.35 -6.68
C LYS A 105 3.83 -19.36 -5.50
N SER A 106 4.88 -18.54 -5.57
CA SER A 106 5.82 -18.36 -4.47
C SER A 106 6.41 -16.95 -4.51
N ILE A 107 6.64 -16.36 -3.34
CA ILE A 107 7.30 -15.07 -3.20
C ILE A 107 8.53 -15.30 -2.32
N ARG A 108 9.70 -14.89 -2.79
CA ARG A 108 10.96 -14.98 -2.05
C ARG A 108 11.55 -13.60 -1.91
N THR A 109 11.83 -13.20 -0.69
CA THR A 109 12.47 -11.91 -0.41
C THR A 109 13.95 -12.19 -0.09
N SER A 110 14.85 -11.53 -0.82
CA SER A 110 16.28 -11.55 -0.48
C SER A 110 16.55 -10.45 0.54
N ASN A 111 16.98 -10.85 1.74
CA ASN A 111 17.35 -9.90 2.80
C ASN A 111 18.61 -9.10 2.47
N THR A 112 19.46 -9.61 1.55
CA THR A 112 20.76 -9.01 1.21
C THR A 112 20.68 -8.02 0.05
N LEU A 113 19.73 -8.22 -0.89
CA LEU A 113 19.68 -7.47 -2.16
C LEU A 113 18.48 -6.51 -2.24
N SER A 114 17.66 -6.40 -1.19
CA SER A 114 16.44 -5.55 -1.19
C SER A 114 15.51 -5.78 -2.38
N HIS A 115 15.52 -7.00 -2.94
CA HIS A 115 14.67 -7.43 -4.06
C HIS A 115 13.74 -8.53 -3.60
N ALA A 116 12.51 -8.49 -4.10
CA ALA A 116 11.54 -9.56 -3.97
C ALA A 116 11.41 -10.28 -5.33
N SER A 117 11.50 -11.60 -5.33
CA SER A 117 11.29 -12.41 -6.52
C SER A 117 9.93 -13.08 -6.42
N TYR A 118 9.08 -12.81 -7.38
CA TYR A 118 7.74 -13.36 -7.53
C TYR A 118 7.80 -14.49 -8.55
N TYR A 119 7.21 -15.62 -8.20
CA TYR A 119 7.18 -16.80 -9.05
C TYR A 119 5.74 -17.26 -9.25
N TYR A 120 5.42 -17.59 -10.49
CA TYR A 120 4.16 -18.23 -10.85
C TYR A 120 4.44 -19.37 -11.82
N ALA A 121 3.80 -20.51 -11.61
CA ALA A 121 3.96 -21.69 -12.46
C ALA A 121 2.59 -22.26 -12.83
N ILE A 122 2.46 -22.71 -14.07
CA ILE A 122 1.29 -23.44 -14.57
C ILE A 122 1.69 -24.75 -15.20
N ARG A 123 0.83 -25.76 -15.09
CA ARG A 123 0.98 -27.03 -15.78
C ARG A 123 0.29 -26.93 -17.15
N LEU A 124 1.07 -27.13 -18.20
CA LEU A 124 0.59 -27.15 -19.58
C LEU A 124 -0.13 -28.47 -19.91
N SER A 125 -0.94 -28.48 -20.99
CA SER A 125 -1.69 -29.65 -21.42
C SER A 125 -0.82 -30.82 -21.82
N ASN A 126 0.46 -30.59 -22.21
CA ASN A 126 1.46 -31.61 -22.53
C ASN A 126 2.16 -32.17 -21.27
N GLY A 127 1.80 -31.75 -20.08
CA GLY A 127 2.38 -32.16 -18.79
C GLY A 127 3.63 -31.38 -18.35
N ASN A 128 4.17 -30.50 -19.19
CA ASN A 128 5.29 -29.64 -18.82
C ASN A 128 4.81 -28.50 -17.91
N ILE A 129 5.74 -27.89 -17.19
CA ILE A 129 5.48 -26.76 -16.31
C ILE A 129 6.09 -25.51 -16.92
N LEU A 130 5.27 -24.48 -17.12
CA LEU A 130 5.72 -23.14 -17.46
C LEU A 130 5.86 -22.32 -16.18
N ARG A 131 7.08 -21.89 -15.89
CA ARG A 131 7.39 -21.08 -14.70
C ARG A 131 7.81 -19.69 -15.15
N LEU A 132 7.19 -18.68 -14.57
CA LEU A 132 7.51 -17.28 -14.75
C LEU A 132 8.09 -16.71 -13.46
N ALA A 133 9.12 -15.88 -13.60
CA ALA A 133 9.71 -15.18 -12.47
C ALA A 133 9.87 -13.69 -12.79
N LYS A 134 9.49 -12.85 -11.86
CA LYS A 134 9.69 -11.40 -11.94
C LYS A 134 10.43 -10.91 -10.71
N GLU A 135 11.56 -10.26 -10.92
CA GLU A 135 12.24 -9.53 -9.86
C GLU A 135 11.63 -8.12 -9.76
N SER A 136 11.19 -7.76 -8.58
CA SER A 136 10.72 -6.42 -8.28
C SER A 136 11.52 -5.83 -7.15
N GLN A 137 11.68 -4.52 -7.16
CA GLN A 137 12.29 -3.85 -6.02
C GLN A 137 11.49 -4.21 -4.76
N SER A 138 12.19 -4.51 -3.68
CA SER A 138 11.54 -4.76 -2.40
C SER A 138 10.65 -3.58 -2.05
N PHE A 139 9.44 -3.89 -1.56
CA PHE A 139 8.53 -2.90 -1.04
C PHE A 139 9.20 -1.96 -0.01
N PHE A 140 10.15 -2.48 0.75
CA PHE A 140 10.91 -1.68 1.71
C PHE A 140 11.77 -0.60 1.03
N SER A 141 12.42 -0.92 -0.10
CA SER A 141 13.17 0.07 -0.90
C SER A 141 12.25 1.13 -1.50
N PHE A 142 11.04 0.73 -1.92
CA PHE A 142 10.02 1.67 -2.37
C PHE A 142 9.57 2.59 -1.23
N LEU A 143 9.28 2.05 -0.05
CA LEU A 143 8.91 2.84 1.14
C LEU A 143 9.98 3.86 1.52
N ILE A 144 11.25 3.46 1.55
CA ILE A 144 12.36 4.38 1.85
C ILE A 144 12.40 5.52 0.83
N ARG A 145 12.17 5.22 -0.46
CA ARG A 145 12.17 6.24 -1.51
C ARG A 145 11.00 7.22 -1.39
N VAL A 146 9.82 6.73 -0.96
CA VAL A 146 8.61 7.55 -0.82
C VAL A 146 8.52 8.21 0.55
N SER A 147 9.21 7.70 1.58
CA SER A 147 9.18 8.21 2.95
C SER A 147 9.44 9.72 3.10
N PRO A 148 10.38 10.36 2.37
CA PRO A 148 10.59 11.80 2.49
C PRO A 148 9.37 12.62 2.02
N PHE A 149 8.64 12.13 1.01
CA PHE A 149 7.40 12.78 0.55
C PHE A 149 6.29 12.63 1.58
N ILE A 150 6.13 11.42 2.15
CA ILE A 150 5.15 11.15 3.22
C ILE A 150 5.49 12.01 4.44
N GLY A 151 6.76 12.07 4.84
CA GLY A 151 7.25 12.91 5.94
C GLY A 151 7.00 14.40 5.68
N GLY A 152 7.26 14.87 4.47
CA GLY A 152 6.99 16.26 4.07
C GLY A 152 5.51 16.64 4.17
N ILE A 153 4.62 15.77 3.68
CA ILE A 153 3.16 15.96 3.79
C ILE A 153 2.73 15.94 5.26
N ALA A 154 3.24 15.02 6.06
CA ALA A 154 2.94 14.93 7.49
C ALA A 154 3.35 16.22 8.24
N ILE A 155 4.54 16.75 7.97
CA ILE A 155 5.01 18.03 8.55
C ILE A 155 4.13 19.19 8.10
N LEU A 156 3.77 19.25 6.82
CA LEU A 156 2.87 20.28 6.28
C LEU A 156 1.51 20.27 7.00
N LEU A 157 0.89 19.09 7.10
CA LEU A 157 -0.38 18.91 7.80
C LEU A 157 -0.28 19.28 9.28
N PHE A 158 0.83 18.96 9.94
CA PHE A 158 1.09 19.34 11.31
C PHE A 158 1.16 20.87 11.49
N VAL A 159 1.89 21.57 10.62
CA VAL A 159 1.97 23.04 10.62
C VAL A 159 0.61 23.68 10.37
N VAL A 160 -0.14 23.18 9.39
CA VAL A 160 -1.52 23.65 9.09
C VAL A 160 -2.43 23.41 10.30
N SER A 161 -2.33 22.27 10.96
CA SER A 161 -3.11 21.93 12.16
C SER A 161 -2.81 22.92 13.31
N ILE A 162 -1.55 23.26 13.54
CA ILE A 162 -1.16 24.28 14.55
C ILE A 162 -1.74 25.65 14.19
N PHE A 163 -1.66 26.03 12.92
CA PHE A 163 -2.18 27.31 12.45
C PHE A 163 -3.70 27.41 12.64
N LEU A 164 -4.43 26.39 12.20
CA LEU A 164 -5.87 26.30 12.37
C LEU A 164 -6.27 26.29 13.86
N SER A 165 -5.56 25.50 14.69
CA SER A 165 -5.80 25.46 16.13
C SER A 165 -5.67 26.86 16.79
N ARG A 166 -4.66 27.65 16.37
CA ARG A 166 -4.49 29.03 16.86
C ARG A 166 -5.59 29.96 16.38
N LEU A 167 -6.04 29.83 15.12
CA LEU A 167 -7.16 30.61 14.60
C LEU A 167 -8.45 30.30 15.37
N PHE A 168 -8.79 29.03 15.57
CA PHE A 168 -9.97 28.60 16.33
C PHE A 168 -9.90 29.04 17.79
N ALA A 169 -8.73 28.92 18.44
CA ALA A 169 -8.56 29.38 19.81
C ALA A 169 -8.79 30.89 19.96
N LYS A 170 -8.34 31.71 19.00
CA LYS A 170 -8.55 33.15 19.01
C LYS A 170 -9.99 33.54 18.66
N SER A 171 -10.61 32.85 17.69
CA SER A 171 -11.90 33.19 17.15
C SER A 171 -13.07 32.70 18.00
N ILE A 172 -12.93 31.57 18.68
CA ILE A 172 -14.04 30.96 19.41
C ILE A 172 -13.79 30.94 20.93
N VAL A 173 -12.60 30.49 21.38
CA VAL A 173 -12.35 30.25 22.80
C VAL A 173 -12.15 31.56 23.58
N LYS A 174 -11.38 32.51 23.04
CA LYS A 174 -11.14 33.80 23.71
C LYS A 174 -12.42 34.62 23.94
N PRO A 175 -13.33 34.79 22.95
CA PRO A 175 -14.59 35.46 23.19
C PRO A 175 -15.45 34.83 24.28
N ILE A 176 -15.52 33.48 24.27
CA ILE A 176 -16.30 32.77 25.29
C ILE A 176 -15.70 32.95 26.69
N GLU A 177 -14.36 32.89 26.82
CA GLU A 177 -13.67 33.13 28.10
C GLU A 177 -13.86 34.58 28.58
N MET A 178 -13.83 35.58 27.68
CA MET A 178 -14.10 36.99 28.03
C MET A 178 -15.53 37.20 28.46
N LEU A 179 -16.51 36.55 27.81
CA LEU A 179 -17.90 36.57 28.22
C LEU A 179 -18.12 35.93 29.60
N ALA A 180 -17.45 34.83 29.88
CA ALA A 180 -17.53 34.15 31.18
C ALA A 180 -16.94 34.99 32.34
N LYS A 181 -15.87 35.76 32.05
CA LYS A 181 -15.21 36.63 33.07
C LYS A 181 -15.86 37.99 33.28
N ASN A 182 -16.57 38.53 32.28
CA ASN A 182 -17.11 39.91 32.31
C ASN A 182 -18.63 39.89 32.08
N MET A 183 -19.38 39.13 32.87
CA MET A 183 -20.85 39.10 32.77
C MET A 183 -21.54 40.46 33.02
N ASP A 184 -20.81 41.47 33.52
CA ASP A 184 -21.36 42.82 33.85
C ASP A 184 -21.15 43.92 32.79
N ARG A 185 -20.60 43.62 31.61
CA ARG A 185 -20.36 44.63 30.58
C ARG A 185 -21.22 44.44 29.33
N GLU A 186 -22.19 45.31 29.15
CA GLU A 186 -23.09 45.40 27.98
C GLU A 186 -22.40 45.64 26.62
N GLU A 187 -21.11 45.99 26.60
CA GLU A 187 -20.37 46.39 25.39
C GLU A 187 -19.96 45.24 24.47
N LEU A 188 -20.05 43.98 24.93
CA LEU A 188 -19.56 42.83 24.16
C LEU A 188 -20.59 42.23 23.17
N ALA A 189 -21.85 42.68 23.27
CA ALA A 189 -22.93 42.16 22.40
C ALA A 189 -22.84 42.63 20.93
N THR A 190 -22.07 43.69 20.64
CA THR A 190 -22.04 44.33 19.33
C THR A 190 -21.09 43.67 18.34
N GLY A 191 -20.14 42.86 18.80
CA GLY A 191 -19.10 42.24 17.95
C GLY A 191 -19.43 40.86 17.39
N TYR A 192 -20.36 40.13 17.99
CA TYR A 192 -20.62 38.70 17.62
C TYR A 192 -22.12 38.42 17.51
N LYS A 193 -22.69 38.78 16.36
CA LYS A 193 -24.14 38.60 16.06
C LYS A 193 -24.61 37.16 16.26
N GLU A 194 -23.75 36.19 16.05
CA GLU A 194 -24.09 34.76 16.13
C GLU A 194 -24.22 34.23 17.57
N LEU A 195 -23.63 34.93 18.55
CA LEU A 195 -23.71 34.57 19.96
C LEU A 195 -24.84 35.31 20.73
N THR A 196 -25.45 36.28 20.09
CA THR A 196 -26.53 37.12 20.69
C THR A 196 -27.69 36.27 21.25
N PRO A 197 -28.21 35.22 20.59
CA PRO A 197 -29.29 34.41 21.16
C PRO A 197 -28.87 33.67 22.43
N PHE A 198 -27.63 33.24 22.50
CA PHE A 198 -27.09 32.50 23.64
C PHE A 198 -26.86 33.41 24.84
N LEU A 199 -26.36 34.62 24.62
CA LEU A 199 -26.16 35.65 25.63
C LEU A 199 -27.48 36.10 26.25
N ASN A 200 -28.51 36.29 25.45
CA ASN A 200 -29.83 36.66 25.93
C ASN A 200 -30.44 35.58 26.82
N THR A 201 -30.20 34.32 26.54
CA THR A 201 -30.68 33.19 27.35
C THR A 201 -29.97 33.14 28.70
N ILE A 202 -28.64 33.32 28.71
CA ILE A 202 -27.85 33.33 29.94
C ILE A 202 -28.23 34.54 30.84
N GLN A 203 -28.39 35.73 30.26
CA GLN A 203 -28.81 36.94 31.01
C GLN A 203 -30.22 36.77 31.59
N LYS A 204 -31.13 36.11 30.88
CA LYS A 204 -32.47 35.82 31.37
C LYS A 204 -32.41 34.87 32.58
N GLN A 205 -31.64 33.81 32.48
CA GLN A 205 -31.46 32.86 33.61
C GLN A 205 -30.79 33.50 34.81
N HIS A 206 -29.79 34.36 34.61
CA HIS A 206 -29.14 35.06 35.73
C HIS A 206 -30.08 36.02 36.46
N ARG A 207 -30.95 36.73 35.73
CA ARG A 207 -31.99 37.61 36.32
C ARG A 207 -33.02 36.83 37.11
N ASP A 208 -33.35 35.62 36.71
CA ASP A 208 -34.33 34.76 37.38
C ASP A 208 -33.78 34.13 38.66
N ILE A 209 -32.45 34.05 38.83
CA ILE A 209 -31.78 33.50 40.02
C ILE A 209 -31.56 34.57 41.10
N VAL A 210 -31.45 35.85 40.71
CA VAL A 210 -31.15 36.98 41.64
C VAL A 210 -32.43 37.64 42.20
N LYS A 211 -33.60 37.17 41.78
CA LYS A 211 -34.91 37.52 42.38
C LYS A 211 -35.33 36.52 43.44
#